data_26e9091e0024c3766c2c1ce75b94fe13
#
_entry.id   26e9091e0024c3766c2c1ce75b94fe13
#
_cell.length_a   1.000
_cell.length_b   1.000
_cell.length_c   1.000
_cell.angle_alpha   90.00
_cell.angle_beta   90.00
_cell.angle_gamma   90.00
#
_symmetry.space_group_name_H-M   'P 1'
#
loop_
_entity.id
_entity.type
_entity.pdbx_description
1 polymer ?
#
loop_
_entity_poly.entity_id
_entity_poly.type
_entity_poly.pdbx_seq_one_letter_code
_entity_poly.pdbx_strand_id
1 'polypeptide(L)'
;SWEEALDLAGGSLRRIRDEVGVQALAGFGSAKGSNEEAYLFQKLVRTGFGSNNVDHCTRLCHASSVVALLEGLGSGAVSNPVRDVEQAEVIFIIGANPTVNHPVAATWIKNAVRAGAKLVIADPRRSELARFATHFLQFKPDTDVALLNAMMHVIVKEDLIDKAFIADRTSGFEQIKRNVKAFSPEAMAPICGVDAETIRTVAR
;
A
#
# COMPACT_ATOMS: atom_id res chain seq x y z
N SER A 1 34.97 15.20 -14.53
CA SER A 1 35.13 13.74 -14.66
C SER A 1 34.47 13.00 -13.48
N TRP A 2 34.36 11.71 -13.57
CA TRP A 2 33.92 10.87 -12.45
C TRP A 2 34.87 10.94 -11.27
N GLU A 3 36.15 10.98 -11.50
CA GLU A 3 37.18 11.09 -10.45
C GLU A 3 37.02 12.38 -9.67
N GLU A 4 36.91 13.52 -10.34
CA GLU A 4 36.70 14.81 -9.68
C GLU A 4 35.40 14.85 -8.85
N ALA A 5 34.31 14.27 -9.38
CA ALA A 5 33.04 14.22 -8.68
C ALA A 5 33.11 13.33 -7.42
N LEU A 6 33.74 12.17 -7.52
CA LEU A 6 33.93 11.24 -6.41
C LEU A 6 34.88 11.80 -5.35
N ASP A 7 35.98 12.45 -5.77
CA ASP A 7 36.91 13.10 -4.83
C ASP A 7 36.25 14.25 -4.09
N LEU A 8 35.46 15.09 -4.78
CA LEU A 8 34.72 16.17 -4.17
C LEU A 8 33.67 15.67 -3.18
N ALA A 9 32.86 14.72 -3.58
CA ALA A 9 31.79 14.15 -2.75
C ALA A 9 32.36 13.38 -1.57
N GLY A 10 33.26 12.42 -1.83
CA GLY A 10 33.88 11.58 -0.81
C GLY A 10 34.76 12.36 0.16
N GLY A 11 35.55 13.30 -0.36
CA GLY A 11 36.36 14.21 0.45
C GLY A 11 35.51 15.09 1.38
N SER A 12 34.41 15.64 0.86
CA SER A 12 33.49 16.46 1.66
C SER A 12 32.79 15.68 2.74
N LEU A 13 32.28 14.49 2.42
CA LEU A 13 31.62 13.61 3.39
C LEU A 13 32.61 13.13 4.47
N ARG A 14 33.85 12.79 4.09
CA ARG A 14 34.92 12.43 5.03
C ARG A 14 35.22 13.58 5.98
N ARG A 15 35.38 14.80 5.45
CA ARG A 15 35.64 15.98 6.28
C ARG A 15 34.50 16.21 7.29
N ILE A 16 33.22 16.14 6.87
CA ILE A 16 32.09 16.27 7.78
C ILE A 16 32.13 15.21 8.87
N ARG A 17 32.41 13.95 8.49
CA ARG A 17 32.53 12.85 9.45
C ARG A 17 33.61 13.13 10.50
N ASP A 18 34.77 13.57 10.06
CA ASP A 18 35.98 13.71 10.90
C ASP A 18 35.93 15.00 11.75
N GLU A 19 35.36 16.10 11.25
CA GLU A 19 35.30 17.40 11.93
C GLU A 19 34.02 17.58 12.77
N VAL A 20 32.88 17.07 12.30
CA VAL A 20 31.56 17.27 12.95
C VAL A 20 31.07 16.01 13.66
N GLY A 21 31.42 14.85 13.14
CA GLY A 21 31.05 13.55 13.68
C GLY A 21 30.11 12.74 12.80
N VAL A 22 30.06 11.44 13.04
CA VAL A 22 29.28 10.47 12.25
C VAL A 22 27.78 10.72 12.24
N GLN A 23 27.27 11.37 13.29
CA GLN A 23 25.83 11.69 13.41
C GLN A 23 25.39 12.86 12.50
N ALA A 24 26.34 13.61 11.94
CA ALA A 24 26.05 14.64 10.95
C ALA A 24 25.76 14.07 9.54
N LEU A 25 25.95 12.76 9.37
CA LEU A 25 25.75 12.07 8.09
C LEU A 25 24.56 11.13 8.17
N ALA A 26 23.77 11.13 7.10
CA ALA A 26 22.63 10.22 6.92
C ALA A 26 22.53 9.79 5.45
N GLY A 27 21.88 8.66 5.23
CA GLY A 27 21.60 8.17 3.89
C GLY A 27 20.13 7.82 3.70
N PHE A 28 19.55 8.24 2.56
CA PHE A 28 18.19 7.90 2.17
C PHE A 28 18.22 7.08 0.87
N GLY A 29 17.86 5.81 0.98
CA GLY A 29 17.75 4.91 -0.16
C GLY A 29 16.43 5.09 -0.93
N SER A 30 16.39 4.50 -2.13
CA SER A 30 15.24 4.58 -3.03
C SER A 30 14.67 3.20 -3.34
N ALA A 31 13.36 3.10 -3.55
CA ALA A 31 12.71 1.91 -4.10
C ALA A 31 12.95 1.74 -5.62
N LYS A 32 13.60 2.69 -6.26
CA LYS A 32 13.89 2.66 -7.72
C LYS A 32 15.21 2.00 -8.06
N GLY A 33 16.01 1.63 -7.05
CA GLY A 33 17.25 0.89 -7.22
C GLY A 33 17.05 -0.62 -7.16
N SER A 34 18.09 -1.36 -7.56
CA SER A 34 18.15 -2.81 -7.38
C SER A 34 18.42 -3.19 -5.90
N ASN A 35 18.27 -4.47 -5.58
CA ASN A 35 18.62 -4.98 -4.26
C ASN A 35 20.11 -4.79 -3.94
N GLU A 36 20.97 -4.92 -4.95
CA GLU A 36 22.41 -4.71 -4.85
C GLU A 36 22.74 -3.25 -4.51
N GLU A 37 22.07 -2.30 -5.17
CA GLU A 37 22.22 -0.87 -4.87
C GLU A 37 21.77 -0.56 -3.44
N ALA A 38 20.64 -1.09 -3.01
CA ALA A 38 20.15 -0.91 -1.64
C ALA A 38 21.13 -1.46 -0.59
N TYR A 39 21.70 -2.66 -0.86
CA TYR A 39 22.73 -3.27 -0.01
C TYR A 39 23.99 -2.43 0.04
N LEU A 40 24.53 -2.03 -1.12
CA LEU A 40 25.75 -1.24 -1.21
C LEU A 40 25.59 0.14 -0.59
N PHE A 41 24.43 0.77 -0.76
CA PHE A 41 24.13 2.06 -0.14
C PHE A 41 24.08 1.97 1.40
N GLN A 42 23.40 0.96 1.94
CA GLN A 42 23.38 0.72 3.38
C GLN A 42 24.82 0.43 3.91
N LYS A 43 25.59 -0.37 3.18
CA LYS A 43 26.99 -0.67 3.51
C LYS A 43 27.83 0.61 3.53
N LEU A 44 27.70 1.47 2.52
CA LEU A 44 28.40 2.76 2.47
C LEU A 44 28.13 3.60 3.73
N VAL A 45 26.85 3.76 4.10
CA VAL A 45 26.48 4.57 5.27
C VAL A 45 27.04 3.96 6.56
N ARG A 46 26.92 2.64 6.73
CA ARG A 46 27.39 1.98 7.97
C ARG A 46 28.91 1.89 8.07
N THR A 47 29.60 1.55 6.99
CA THR A 47 31.04 1.35 7.02
C THR A 47 31.83 2.58 6.58
N GLY A 48 31.36 3.33 5.59
CA GLY A 48 32.02 4.54 5.09
C GLY A 48 31.78 5.75 5.98
N PHE A 49 30.53 6.00 6.37
CA PHE A 49 30.20 7.12 7.26
C PHE A 49 30.34 6.76 8.74
N GLY A 50 30.27 5.48 9.10
CA GLY A 50 30.26 5.03 10.49
C GLY A 50 28.94 5.31 11.22
N SER A 51 27.85 5.45 10.49
CA SER A 51 26.54 5.86 11.02
C SER A 51 25.48 4.81 10.74
N ASN A 52 24.49 4.66 11.64
CA ASN A 52 23.26 3.89 11.40
C ASN A 52 22.10 4.78 10.89
N ASN A 53 22.35 6.04 10.59
CA ASN A 53 21.36 6.97 10.06
C ASN A 53 21.09 6.65 8.57
N VAL A 54 20.49 5.51 8.32
CA VAL A 54 20.12 5.06 6.97
C VAL A 54 18.69 4.53 6.99
N ASP A 55 17.92 4.98 6.04
CA ASP A 55 16.54 4.51 5.85
C ASP A 55 16.20 4.46 4.36
N HIS A 56 15.03 3.96 4.05
CA HIS A 56 14.55 3.72 2.70
C HIS A 56 13.23 4.48 2.48
N CYS A 57 12.88 4.74 1.21
CA CYS A 57 11.64 5.45 0.89
C CYS A 57 10.39 4.79 1.47
N THR A 58 10.42 3.48 1.74
CA THR A 58 9.38 2.70 2.41
C THR A 58 8.95 3.31 3.75
N ARG A 59 9.86 3.97 4.48
CA ARG A 59 9.57 4.65 5.74
C ARG A 59 8.42 5.64 5.62
N LEU A 60 8.37 6.42 4.55
CA LEU A 60 7.34 7.43 4.31
C LEU A 60 6.25 6.93 3.36
N CYS A 61 6.58 6.01 2.46
CA CYS A 61 5.70 5.55 1.39
C CYS A 61 4.64 4.56 1.88
N HIS A 62 5.04 3.52 2.58
CA HIS A 62 4.13 2.43 3.00
C HIS A 62 4.56 1.74 4.31
N ALA A 63 5.16 2.47 5.23
CA ALA A 63 5.53 1.92 6.54
C ALA A 63 4.33 1.35 7.30
N SER A 64 3.19 2.03 7.28
CA SER A 64 1.94 1.55 7.88
C SER A 64 1.45 0.26 7.22
N SER A 65 1.54 0.14 5.89
CA SER A 65 1.19 -1.10 5.17
C SER A 65 2.11 -2.26 5.53
N VAL A 66 3.42 -1.99 5.67
CA VAL A 66 4.39 -3.01 6.10
C VAL A 66 4.08 -3.51 7.51
N VAL A 67 3.75 -2.62 8.44
CA VAL A 67 3.33 -3.01 9.80
C VAL A 67 2.06 -3.85 9.76
N ALA A 68 1.05 -3.42 9.02
CA ALA A 68 -0.22 -4.16 8.87
C ALA A 68 -0.01 -5.57 8.27
N LEU A 69 0.88 -5.69 7.26
CA LEU A 69 1.22 -6.98 6.67
C LEU A 69 1.98 -7.88 7.65
N LEU A 70 2.94 -7.33 8.40
CA LEU A 70 3.68 -8.08 9.43
C LEU A 70 2.76 -8.59 10.53
N GLU A 71 1.83 -7.77 11.01
CA GLU A 71 0.87 -8.14 12.04
C GLU A 71 -0.21 -9.10 11.52
N GLY A 72 -0.71 -8.87 10.31
CA GLY A 72 -1.80 -9.67 9.74
C GLY A 72 -1.37 -10.95 9.03
N LEU A 73 -0.21 -10.96 8.39
CA LEU A 73 0.27 -12.08 7.55
C LEU A 73 1.62 -12.65 7.99
N GLY A 74 2.32 -12.00 8.93
CA GLY A 74 3.66 -12.40 9.34
C GLY A 74 4.78 -12.07 8.33
N SER A 75 4.49 -11.31 7.27
CA SER A 75 5.45 -10.89 6.25
C SER A 75 5.20 -9.45 5.84
N GLY A 76 6.25 -8.65 5.76
CA GLY A 76 6.17 -7.24 5.33
C GLY A 76 6.10 -7.05 3.81
N ALA A 77 5.97 -8.12 3.03
CA ALA A 77 5.89 -8.07 1.58
C ALA A 77 4.55 -8.59 1.07
N VAL A 78 4.18 -8.16 -0.14
CA VAL A 78 3.00 -8.67 -0.85
C VAL A 78 3.13 -10.16 -1.13
N SER A 79 2.01 -10.90 -1.09
CA SER A 79 1.98 -12.35 -1.26
C SER A 79 1.78 -12.81 -2.70
N ASN A 80 1.33 -11.92 -3.59
CA ASN A 80 0.93 -12.26 -4.95
C ASN A 80 1.72 -11.48 -6.01
N PRO A 81 2.11 -12.09 -7.13
CA PRO A 81 2.63 -11.38 -8.27
C PRO A 81 1.52 -10.57 -8.96
N VAL A 82 1.89 -9.46 -9.61
CA VAL A 82 0.93 -8.59 -10.31
C VAL A 82 0.11 -9.35 -11.37
N ARG A 83 0.69 -10.37 -11.97
CA ARG A 83 0.02 -11.17 -13.00
C ARG A 83 -1.23 -11.91 -12.51
N ASP A 84 -1.33 -12.22 -11.24
CA ASP A 84 -2.49 -12.92 -10.66
C ASP A 84 -3.79 -12.13 -10.84
N VAL A 85 -3.70 -10.81 -11.10
CA VAL A 85 -4.87 -9.98 -11.40
C VAL A 85 -5.66 -10.46 -12.62
N GLU A 86 -5.03 -11.19 -13.55
CA GLU A 86 -5.71 -11.76 -14.73
C GLU A 86 -6.73 -12.84 -14.35
N GLN A 87 -6.59 -13.46 -13.19
CA GLN A 87 -7.49 -14.52 -12.69
C GLN A 87 -8.52 -13.98 -11.69
N ALA A 88 -8.47 -12.68 -11.38
CA ALA A 88 -9.38 -12.08 -10.43
C ALA A 88 -10.78 -11.85 -11.04
N GLU A 89 -11.81 -12.23 -10.32
CA GLU A 89 -13.20 -11.90 -10.66
C GLU A 89 -13.54 -10.45 -10.27
N VAL A 90 -12.95 -9.97 -9.16
CA VAL A 90 -13.09 -8.62 -8.65
C VAL A 90 -11.72 -8.03 -8.37
N ILE A 91 -11.51 -6.81 -8.84
CA ILE A 91 -10.29 -6.02 -8.58
C ILE A 91 -10.71 -4.78 -7.80
N PHE A 92 -10.19 -4.64 -6.57
CA PHE A 92 -10.45 -3.48 -5.73
C PHE A 92 -9.17 -2.63 -5.60
N ILE A 93 -9.24 -1.40 -6.07
CA ILE A 93 -8.13 -0.43 -6.00
C ILE A 93 -8.54 0.72 -5.08
N ILE A 94 -7.75 0.97 -4.05
CA ILE A 94 -8.00 2.05 -3.12
C ILE A 94 -6.77 2.94 -2.97
N GLY A 95 -6.96 4.27 -3.07
CA GLY A 95 -5.92 5.26 -2.86
C GLY A 95 -4.72 5.13 -3.80
N ALA A 96 -4.91 4.64 -5.03
CA ALA A 96 -3.83 4.36 -5.96
C ALA A 96 -4.16 4.75 -7.40
N ASN A 97 -3.15 5.25 -8.12
CA ASN A 97 -3.26 5.57 -9.54
C ASN A 97 -2.25 4.75 -10.37
N PRO A 98 -2.51 3.45 -10.60
CA PRO A 98 -1.58 2.58 -11.29
C PRO A 98 -1.33 2.99 -12.75
N THR A 99 -2.20 3.75 -13.39
CA THR A 99 -1.97 4.27 -14.75
C THR A 99 -0.76 5.22 -14.80
N VAL A 100 -0.46 5.89 -13.70
CA VAL A 100 0.69 6.81 -13.57
C VAL A 100 1.87 6.13 -12.88
N ASN A 101 1.63 5.49 -11.74
CA ASN A 101 2.70 4.97 -10.88
C ASN A 101 3.21 3.59 -11.30
N HIS A 102 2.33 2.76 -11.92
CA HIS A 102 2.61 1.38 -12.31
C HIS A 102 1.95 1.05 -13.65
N PRO A 103 2.36 1.69 -14.76
CA PRO A 103 1.64 1.62 -16.04
C PRO A 103 1.57 0.19 -16.62
N VAL A 104 2.57 -0.64 -16.37
CA VAL A 104 2.54 -2.05 -16.78
C VAL A 104 1.47 -2.81 -15.98
N ALA A 105 1.41 -2.65 -14.67
CA ALA A 105 0.36 -3.25 -13.84
C ALA A 105 -1.04 -2.78 -14.27
N ALA A 106 -1.19 -1.49 -14.61
CA ALA A 106 -2.45 -0.96 -15.14
C ALA A 106 -2.87 -1.62 -16.46
N THR A 107 -1.93 -2.10 -17.26
CA THR A 107 -2.24 -2.85 -18.48
C THR A 107 -2.86 -4.22 -18.14
N TRP A 108 -2.29 -4.94 -17.19
CA TRP A 108 -2.86 -6.21 -16.68
C TRP A 108 -4.28 -6.00 -16.13
N ILE A 109 -4.48 -4.98 -15.30
CA ILE A 109 -5.80 -4.62 -14.75
C ILE A 109 -6.81 -4.36 -15.87
N LYS A 110 -6.45 -3.53 -16.86
CA LYS A 110 -7.34 -3.23 -17.98
C LYS A 110 -7.67 -4.46 -18.83
N ASN A 111 -6.73 -5.37 -19.00
CA ASN A 111 -6.96 -6.62 -19.72
C ASN A 111 -7.89 -7.55 -18.94
N ALA A 112 -7.73 -7.68 -17.63
CA ALA A 112 -8.64 -8.44 -16.78
C ALA A 112 -10.07 -7.90 -16.83
N VAL A 113 -10.24 -6.57 -16.77
CA VAL A 113 -11.56 -5.93 -16.92
C VAL A 113 -12.19 -6.20 -18.29
N ARG A 114 -11.41 -6.16 -19.37
CA ARG A 114 -11.89 -6.52 -20.71
C ARG A 114 -12.29 -7.99 -20.80
N ALA A 115 -11.64 -8.85 -20.03
CA ALA A 115 -11.97 -10.27 -19.94
C ALA A 115 -13.18 -10.55 -19.02
N GLY A 116 -13.73 -9.54 -18.34
CA GLY A 116 -14.96 -9.66 -17.56
C GLY A 116 -14.82 -9.41 -16.05
N ALA A 117 -13.61 -9.18 -15.56
CA ALA A 117 -13.41 -8.83 -14.14
C ALA A 117 -14.14 -7.53 -13.78
N LYS A 118 -14.70 -7.48 -12.58
CA LYS A 118 -15.30 -6.25 -12.04
C LYS A 118 -14.21 -5.38 -11.42
N LEU A 119 -14.21 -4.10 -11.77
CA LEU A 119 -13.25 -3.14 -11.20
C LEU A 119 -13.97 -2.17 -10.28
N VAL A 120 -13.56 -2.14 -9.03
CA VAL A 120 -13.98 -1.15 -8.05
C VAL A 120 -12.79 -0.23 -7.76
N ILE A 121 -13.01 1.06 -7.86
CA ILE A 121 -12.00 2.07 -7.50
C ILE A 121 -12.57 2.95 -6.40
N ALA A 122 -11.83 3.04 -5.30
CA ALA A 122 -12.10 3.95 -4.20
C ALA A 122 -10.96 4.97 -4.11
N ASP A 123 -11.25 6.23 -4.40
CA ASP A 123 -10.24 7.30 -4.39
C ASP A 123 -10.92 8.66 -4.22
N PRO A 124 -10.37 9.58 -3.41
CA PRO A 124 -10.85 10.95 -3.33
C PRO A 124 -10.78 11.68 -4.67
N ARG A 125 -9.85 11.29 -5.53
CA ARG A 125 -9.62 11.88 -6.84
C ARG A 125 -9.96 10.91 -7.97
N ARG A 126 -10.80 11.34 -8.89
CA ARG A 126 -11.16 10.52 -10.06
C ARG A 126 -9.97 10.41 -11.02
N SER A 127 -9.31 9.26 -11.02
CA SER A 127 -8.23 8.93 -11.94
C SER A 127 -8.76 8.50 -13.31
N GLU A 128 -7.88 8.45 -14.34
CA GLU A 128 -8.25 7.96 -15.66
C GLU A 128 -8.73 6.50 -15.67
N LEU A 129 -8.24 5.69 -14.74
CA LEU A 129 -8.62 4.29 -14.63
C LEU A 129 -10.11 4.14 -14.25
N ALA A 130 -10.69 5.15 -13.60
CA ALA A 130 -12.10 5.16 -13.21
C ALA A 130 -13.08 5.00 -14.39
N ARG A 131 -12.67 5.31 -15.63
CA ARG A 131 -13.49 5.07 -16.83
C ARG A 131 -13.72 3.58 -17.13
N PHE A 132 -12.91 2.70 -16.56
CA PHE A 132 -13.03 1.25 -16.69
C PHE A 132 -13.71 0.61 -15.47
N ALA A 133 -13.97 1.40 -14.43
CA ALA A 133 -14.52 0.89 -13.18
C ALA A 133 -16.01 0.54 -13.31
N THR A 134 -16.40 -0.58 -12.74
CA THR A 134 -17.81 -0.95 -12.51
C THR A 134 -18.41 -0.04 -11.46
N HIS A 135 -17.64 0.26 -10.41
CA HIS A 135 -18.01 1.20 -9.36
C HIS A 135 -16.84 2.13 -9.03
N PHE A 136 -17.16 3.41 -8.87
CA PHE A 136 -16.22 4.42 -8.40
C PHE A 136 -16.76 5.04 -7.11
N LEU A 137 -16.05 4.81 -6.01
CA LEU A 137 -16.38 5.34 -4.70
C LEU A 137 -15.48 6.55 -4.41
N GLN A 138 -16.05 7.74 -4.58
CA GLN A 138 -15.31 8.97 -4.27
C GLN A 138 -15.51 9.30 -2.80
N PHE A 139 -14.67 8.72 -1.95
CA PHE A 139 -14.71 8.98 -0.52
C PHE A 139 -13.93 10.26 -0.15
N LYS A 140 -14.23 10.82 1.02
CA LYS A 140 -13.51 12.00 1.55
C LYS A 140 -12.08 11.59 1.94
N PRO A 141 -11.06 12.44 1.72
CA PRO A 141 -9.69 12.16 2.17
C PRO A 141 -9.66 11.76 3.65
N ASP A 142 -8.77 10.81 3.98
CA ASP A 142 -8.54 10.30 5.35
C ASP A 142 -9.75 9.59 5.99
N THR A 143 -10.68 9.06 5.18
CA THR A 143 -11.85 8.32 5.67
C THR A 143 -11.96 6.90 5.10
N ASP A 144 -10.89 6.39 4.52
CA ASP A 144 -10.82 5.04 3.97
C ASP A 144 -11.09 3.95 5.02
N VAL A 145 -10.62 4.14 6.25
CA VAL A 145 -10.90 3.23 7.37
C VAL A 145 -12.41 3.13 7.65
N ALA A 146 -13.15 4.25 7.60
CA ALA A 146 -14.61 4.24 7.79
C ALA A 146 -15.30 3.48 6.65
N LEU A 147 -14.90 3.72 5.39
CA LEU A 147 -15.43 3.02 4.23
C LEU A 147 -15.17 1.52 4.30
N LEU A 148 -13.93 1.11 4.56
CA LEU A 148 -13.55 -0.31 4.62
C LEU A 148 -14.23 -1.05 5.77
N ASN A 149 -14.35 -0.44 6.95
CA ASN A 149 -15.06 -1.03 8.07
C ASN A 149 -16.57 -1.17 7.79
N ALA A 150 -17.17 -0.20 7.06
CA ALA A 150 -18.56 -0.32 6.63
C ALA A 150 -18.77 -1.49 5.66
N MET A 151 -17.86 -1.69 4.72
CA MET A 151 -17.89 -2.85 3.81
C MET A 151 -17.73 -4.16 4.59
N MET A 152 -16.78 -4.24 5.51
CA MET A 152 -16.61 -5.42 6.39
C MET A 152 -17.85 -5.68 7.25
N HIS A 153 -18.51 -4.63 7.75
CA HIS A 153 -19.78 -4.78 8.49
C HIS A 153 -20.82 -5.50 7.64
N VAL A 154 -21.00 -5.09 6.37
CA VAL A 154 -21.96 -5.73 5.45
C VAL A 154 -21.60 -7.20 5.24
N ILE A 155 -20.34 -7.49 4.88
CA ILE A 155 -19.85 -8.85 4.63
C ILE A 155 -20.10 -9.76 5.82
N VAL A 156 -19.77 -9.29 7.03
CA VAL A 156 -19.94 -10.08 8.26
C VAL A 156 -21.41 -10.22 8.64
N LYS A 157 -22.20 -9.14 8.56
CA LYS A 157 -23.61 -9.14 8.95
C LYS A 157 -24.49 -9.97 8.03
N GLU A 158 -24.19 -9.98 6.74
CA GLU A 158 -24.95 -10.72 5.72
C GLU A 158 -24.39 -12.15 5.50
N ASP A 159 -23.42 -12.58 6.30
CA ASP A 159 -22.79 -13.91 6.24
C ASP A 159 -22.13 -14.20 4.87
N LEU A 160 -21.61 -13.17 4.21
CA LEU A 160 -20.90 -13.23 2.92
C LEU A 160 -19.44 -13.66 3.09
N ILE A 161 -19.17 -14.61 3.96
CA ILE A 161 -17.83 -15.04 4.35
C ILE A 161 -17.55 -16.47 3.89
N ASP A 162 -16.31 -16.74 3.53
CA ASP A 162 -15.84 -18.12 3.35
C ASP A 162 -15.51 -18.74 4.72
N LYS A 163 -16.49 -19.47 5.29
CA LYS A 163 -16.37 -20.07 6.62
C LYS A 163 -15.25 -21.08 6.70
N ALA A 164 -15.01 -21.83 5.61
CA ALA A 164 -13.97 -22.85 5.57
C ALA A 164 -12.59 -22.20 5.58
N PHE A 165 -12.38 -21.20 4.75
CA PHE A 165 -11.14 -20.43 4.74
C PHE A 165 -10.86 -19.75 6.09
N ILE A 166 -11.88 -19.11 6.68
CA ILE A 166 -11.74 -18.43 7.97
C ILE A 166 -11.34 -19.43 9.07
N ALA A 167 -11.98 -20.59 9.12
CA ALA A 167 -11.69 -21.60 10.13
C ALA A 167 -10.30 -22.22 9.98
N ASP A 168 -9.83 -22.42 8.74
CA ASP A 168 -8.56 -23.10 8.46
C ASP A 168 -7.36 -22.14 8.41
N ARG A 169 -7.56 -20.92 7.94
CA ARG A 169 -6.47 -20.00 7.54
C ARG A 169 -6.35 -18.72 8.34
N THR A 170 -7.28 -18.45 9.26
CA THR A 170 -7.28 -17.19 10.00
C THR A 170 -7.40 -17.38 11.51
N SER A 171 -7.05 -16.34 12.24
CA SER A 171 -7.28 -16.26 13.69
C SER A 171 -7.91 -14.92 14.05
N GLY A 172 -8.60 -14.82 15.19
CA GLY A 172 -9.15 -13.56 15.67
C GLY A 172 -10.45 -13.11 15.00
N PHE A 173 -11.12 -13.92 14.18
CA PHE A 173 -12.32 -13.52 13.46
C PHE A 173 -13.47 -13.04 14.38
N GLU A 174 -13.64 -13.66 15.54
CA GLU A 174 -14.66 -13.21 16.52
C GLU A 174 -14.38 -11.80 17.05
N GLN A 175 -13.12 -11.38 17.11
CA GLN A 175 -12.76 -10.01 17.44
C GLN A 175 -13.20 -9.04 16.33
N ILE A 176 -12.93 -9.41 15.05
CA ILE A 176 -13.39 -8.63 13.90
C ILE A 176 -14.91 -8.47 13.94
N LYS A 177 -15.67 -9.55 14.15
CA LYS A 177 -17.15 -9.51 14.26
C LYS A 177 -17.64 -8.52 15.32
N ARG A 178 -16.96 -8.45 16.46
CA ARG A 178 -17.29 -7.48 17.51
C ARG A 178 -16.97 -6.06 17.10
N ASN A 179 -15.79 -5.86 16.52
CA ASN A 179 -15.29 -4.54 16.17
C ASN A 179 -16.15 -3.87 15.08
N VAL A 180 -16.54 -4.62 14.04
CA VAL A 180 -17.25 -4.04 12.90
C VAL A 180 -18.75 -3.74 13.18
N LYS A 181 -19.30 -4.15 14.33
CA LYS A 181 -20.72 -3.93 14.64
C LYS A 181 -21.15 -2.46 14.61
N ALA A 182 -20.28 -1.57 15.06
CA ALA A 182 -20.57 -0.13 15.12
C ALA A 182 -20.45 0.59 13.78
N PHE A 183 -19.91 -0.07 12.74
CA PHE A 183 -19.56 0.56 11.47
C PHE A 183 -20.59 0.27 10.37
N SER A 184 -21.89 0.41 10.69
CA SER A 184 -22.91 0.22 9.67
C SER A 184 -22.75 1.23 8.52
N PRO A 185 -23.14 0.88 7.28
CA PRO A 185 -23.11 1.81 6.16
C PRO A 185 -23.80 3.14 6.46
N GLU A 186 -24.92 3.13 7.19
CA GLU A 186 -25.64 4.35 7.59
C GLU A 186 -24.81 5.23 8.51
N ALA A 187 -24.09 4.63 9.46
CA ALA A 187 -23.25 5.37 10.40
C ALA A 187 -21.99 5.94 9.71
N MET A 188 -21.46 5.22 8.72
CA MET A 188 -20.19 5.60 8.05
C MET A 188 -20.38 6.48 6.82
N ALA A 189 -21.54 6.43 6.15
CA ALA A 189 -21.81 7.24 4.97
C ALA A 189 -21.59 8.76 5.19
N PRO A 190 -22.06 9.40 6.26
CA PRO A 190 -21.79 10.82 6.49
C PRO A 190 -20.30 11.12 6.75
N ILE A 191 -19.55 10.14 7.26
CA ILE A 191 -18.11 10.27 7.53
C ILE A 191 -17.33 10.16 6.22
N CYS A 192 -17.49 9.05 5.48
CA CYS A 192 -16.71 8.79 4.27
C CYS A 192 -17.25 9.49 3.02
N GLY A 193 -18.51 9.95 3.04
CA GLY A 193 -19.11 10.64 1.90
C GLY A 193 -19.61 9.73 0.77
N VAL A 194 -19.59 8.41 0.99
CA VAL A 194 -20.17 7.41 0.07
C VAL A 194 -21.51 6.98 0.63
N ASP A 195 -22.57 6.95 -0.19
CA ASP A 195 -23.90 6.58 0.30
C ASP A 195 -23.96 5.12 0.74
N ALA A 196 -24.86 4.85 1.71
CA ALA A 196 -24.95 3.54 2.35
C ALA A 196 -25.33 2.40 1.39
N GLU A 197 -26.14 2.68 0.37
CA GLU A 197 -26.56 1.67 -0.59
C GLU A 197 -25.42 1.31 -1.56
N THR A 198 -24.64 2.29 -1.99
CA THR A 198 -23.41 2.06 -2.78
C THR A 198 -22.42 1.21 -1.98
N ILE A 199 -22.23 1.49 -0.69
CA ILE A 199 -21.35 0.68 0.17
C ILE A 199 -21.84 -0.78 0.21
N ARG A 200 -23.14 -1.03 0.38
CA ARG A 200 -23.71 -2.39 0.37
C ARG A 200 -23.54 -3.08 -0.98
N THR A 201 -23.87 -2.39 -2.04
CA THR A 201 -23.78 -2.94 -3.40
C THR A 201 -22.36 -3.39 -3.74
N VAL A 202 -21.37 -2.60 -3.33
CA VAL A 202 -19.96 -2.94 -3.59
C VAL A 202 -19.46 -4.02 -2.64
N ALA A 203 -19.95 -4.10 -1.41
CA ALA A 203 -19.57 -5.13 -0.46
C ALA A 203 -20.12 -6.53 -0.82
N ARG A 204 -21.28 -6.60 -1.47
CA ARG A 204 -21.91 -7.83 -1.98
C ARG A 204 -21.30 -8.30 -3.31
#